data_95b2e823d6829563148e055e5813fb23
#
_entry.id   95b2e823d6829563148e055e5813fb23
#
_cell.length_a   1.000
_cell.length_b   1.000
_cell.length_c   1.000
_cell.angle_alpha   90.00
_cell.angle_beta   90.00
_cell.angle_gamma   90.00
#
_symmetry.space_group_name_H-M   'P 1'
#
loop_
_entity.id
_entity.type
_entity.pdbx_description
1 polymer ?
#
loop_
_entity_poly.entity_id
_entity_poly.type
_entity_poly.pdbx_seq_one_letter_code
_entity_poly.pdbx_strand_id
1 'polypeptide(L)'
;MLDRDAWQALSRRRRQIHDLHRAATHANLPVLSTPMSRAVGKLLTSRIETNALKQQPTTRAGVMVTGGGYQGKTESVCEIIATFEDRWRELLGHFNPEALAGTRDLHAPVAYVQTPVTAKPKSLCKAILSFYDAPFHVKLDLTELIRLVADCLHDHGTKVLILDDITRLRMHRADDQDTLDLIRAFMSTHVTLVLVGVNIQASGLLREGLRDAATGQWPLASASSRRVNGLEATQTERRFDLVELGPFRYGSSADIAAWVRHLTGVENALRLLDARPGMLSTGTMPEYLYERTGGVVGLLERLIEDGCREAMDCGQEHLTEALLDTIAIDLDGSPARDAGAGEVPPVPSRKRAVAKRGRNTVFDDRGPAGEAG
;
A
#
# COMPACT_ATOMS: atom_id res chain seq x y z
N MET A 1 -33.27 -2.76 8.08
CA MET A 1 -33.21 -1.48 7.36
C MET A 1 -34.63 -0.96 7.21
N LEU A 2 -34.85 0.35 7.27
CA LEU A 2 -36.19 0.93 7.00
C LEU A 2 -36.42 0.89 5.50
N ASP A 3 -37.68 0.63 5.10
CA ASP A 3 -38.14 0.89 3.75
C ASP A 3 -38.44 2.39 3.55
N ARG A 4 -38.76 2.80 2.32
CA ARG A 4 -39.05 4.19 1.98
C ARG A 4 -40.22 4.77 2.78
N ASP A 5 -41.29 4.02 2.95
CA ASP A 5 -42.48 4.48 3.65
C ASP A 5 -42.21 4.71 5.14
N ALA A 6 -41.54 3.76 5.78
CA ALA A 6 -41.14 3.89 7.18
C ALA A 6 -40.13 5.06 7.37
N TRP A 7 -39.24 5.30 6.42
CA TRP A 7 -38.32 6.43 6.44
C TRP A 7 -39.06 7.78 6.26
N GLN A 8 -40.05 7.83 5.37
CA GLN A 8 -40.86 9.04 5.17
C GLN A 8 -41.73 9.36 6.41
N ALA A 9 -42.15 8.35 7.16
CA ALA A 9 -42.87 8.53 8.42
C ALA A 9 -42.03 9.11 9.57
N LEU A 10 -40.71 9.10 9.44
CA LEU A 10 -39.83 9.67 10.46
C LEU A 10 -39.95 11.20 10.50
N SER A 11 -39.74 11.80 11.70
CA SER A 11 -39.52 13.23 11.83
C SER A 11 -38.24 13.66 11.07
N ARG A 12 -38.18 14.95 10.64
CA ARG A 12 -37.02 15.49 9.93
C ARG A 12 -35.68 15.18 10.62
N ARG A 13 -35.61 15.35 11.95
CA ARG A 13 -34.39 15.08 12.74
C ARG A 13 -34.01 13.60 12.69
N ARG A 14 -34.98 12.69 12.82
CA ARG A 14 -34.74 11.24 12.76
C ARG A 14 -34.30 10.81 11.36
N ARG A 15 -34.87 11.38 10.30
CA ARG A 15 -34.41 11.14 8.92
C ARG A 15 -32.96 11.55 8.75
N GLN A 16 -32.57 12.75 9.17
CA GLN A 16 -31.18 13.22 9.08
C GLN A 16 -30.20 12.29 9.81
N ILE A 17 -30.54 11.80 11.00
CA ILE A 17 -29.71 10.86 11.74
C ILE A 17 -29.61 9.52 10.98
N HIS A 18 -30.72 9.00 10.49
CA HIS A 18 -30.76 7.76 9.72
C HIS A 18 -29.92 7.87 8.42
N ASP A 19 -30.03 8.98 7.71
CA ASP A 19 -29.28 9.24 6.48
C ASP A 19 -27.78 9.40 6.75
N LEU A 20 -27.42 10.02 7.87
CA LEU A 20 -26.01 10.07 8.30
C LEU A 20 -25.45 8.67 8.56
N HIS A 21 -26.22 7.78 9.22
CA HIS A 21 -25.78 6.39 9.43
C HIS A 21 -25.65 5.61 8.12
N ARG A 22 -26.55 5.83 7.15
CA ARG A 22 -26.44 5.20 5.82
C ARG A 22 -25.21 5.70 5.09
N ALA A 23 -24.99 7.02 5.06
CA ALA A 23 -23.79 7.62 4.47
C ALA A 23 -22.51 7.10 5.11
N ALA A 24 -22.49 7.00 6.46
CA ALA A 24 -21.34 6.41 7.17
C ALA A 24 -21.13 4.92 6.80
N THR A 25 -22.22 4.16 6.56
CA THR A 25 -22.10 2.76 6.10
C THR A 25 -21.52 2.68 4.69
N HIS A 26 -21.96 3.56 3.78
CA HIS A 26 -21.46 3.59 2.40
C HIS A 26 -19.99 4.04 2.33
N ALA A 27 -19.57 4.97 3.17
CA ALA A 27 -18.17 5.42 3.28
C ALA A 27 -17.23 4.42 3.98
N ASN A 28 -17.79 3.33 4.55
CA ASN A 28 -17.03 2.29 5.24
C ASN A 28 -17.53 0.91 4.79
N LEU A 29 -17.50 0.67 3.48
CA LEU A 29 -17.84 -0.64 2.95
C LEU A 29 -16.90 -1.71 3.51
N PRO A 30 -17.39 -2.92 3.81
CA PRO A 30 -16.56 -3.97 4.35
C PRO A 30 -15.53 -4.44 3.32
N VAL A 31 -14.31 -4.69 3.77
CA VAL A 31 -13.28 -5.33 2.94
C VAL A 31 -13.73 -6.73 2.57
N LEU A 32 -13.94 -6.97 1.28
CA LEU A 32 -14.43 -8.25 0.78
C LEU A 32 -13.28 -9.10 0.26
N SER A 33 -13.24 -10.36 0.74
CA SER A 33 -12.24 -11.32 0.28
C SER A 33 -12.39 -11.61 -1.23
N THR A 34 -11.36 -11.29 -2.00
CA THR A 34 -11.25 -11.58 -3.43
C THR A 34 -10.40 -12.81 -3.70
N PRO A 35 -10.42 -13.42 -4.89
CA PRO A 35 -9.47 -14.48 -5.23
C PRO A 35 -8.01 -14.04 -5.08
N MET A 36 -7.71 -12.79 -5.41
CA MET A 36 -6.37 -12.19 -5.32
C MET A 36 -5.96 -11.99 -3.86
N SER A 37 -6.81 -11.37 -3.03
CA SER A 37 -6.52 -11.17 -1.61
C SER A 37 -6.37 -12.50 -0.85
N ARG A 38 -7.12 -13.55 -1.23
CA ARG A 38 -6.93 -14.89 -0.68
C ARG A 38 -5.58 -15.51 -1.04
N ALA A 39 -5.09 -15.30 -2.26
CA ALA A 39 -3.76 -15.74 -2.65
C ALA A 39 -2.66 -15.04 -1.83
N VAL A 40 -2.79 -13.70 -1.67
CA VAL A 40 -1.94 -12.91 -0.78
C VAL A 40 -2.01 -13.44 0.65
N GLY A 41 -3.21 -13.63 1.19
CA GLY A 41 -3.43 -14.11 2.55
C GLY A 41 -2.79 -15.46 2.81
N LYS A 42 -2.97 -16.41 1.92
CA LYS A 42 -2.38 -17.75 2.04
C LYS A 42 -0.85 -17.69 2.11
N LEU A 43 -0.21 -16.95 1.21
CA LEU A 43 1.25 -16.83 1.17
C LEU A 43 1.76 -16.08 2.39
N LEU A 44 1.17 -14.93 2.71
CA LEU A 44 1.61 -14.04 3.78
C LEU A 44 1.49 -14.75 5.14
N THR A 45 0.33 -15.33 5.45
CA THR A 45 0.10 -16.07 6.70
C THR A 45 1.08 -17.23 6.84
N SER A 46 1.23 -18.06 5.79
CA SER A 46 2.16 -19.20 5.83
C SER A 46 3.61 -18.75 6.09
N ARG A 47 4.04 -17.66 5.46
CA ARG A 47 5.40 -17.15 5.61
C ARG A 47 5.64 -16.58 7.00
N ILE A 48 4.70 -15.77 7.49
CA ILE A 48 4.78 -15.14 8.81
C ILE A 48 4.78 -16.20 9.91
N GLU A 49 3.83 -17.13 9.91
CA GLU A 49 3.74 -18.20 10.92
C GLU A 49 5.00 -19.06 10.92
N THR A 50 5.47 -19.49 9.74
CA THR A 50 6.71 -20.28 9.64
C THR A 50 7.91 -19.53 10.21
N ASN A 51 8.06 -18.26 9.89
CA ASN A 51 9.20 -17.48 10.36
C ASN A 51 9.10 -17.15 11.85
N ALA A 52 7.89 -16.88 12.38
CA ALA A 52 7.66 -16.58 13.79
C ALA A 52 8.04 -17.73 14.72
N LEU A 53 7.94 -18.98 14.23
CA LEU A 53 8.28 -20.20 14.97
C LEU A 53 9.77 -20.58 14.88
N LYS A 54 10.55 -19.96 13.99
CA LYS A 54 11.98 -20.25 13.88
C LYS A 54 12.76 -19.76 15.09
N GLN A 55 13.48 -20.66 15.74
CA GLN A 55 14.34 -20.33 16.89
C GLN A 55 15.79 -19.99 16.48
N GLN A 56 16.25 -20.57 15.37
CA GLN A 56 17.63 -20.36 14.91
C GLN A 56 17.80 -18.98 14.28
N PRO A 57 18.96 -18.33 14.46
CA PRO A 57 19.31 -17.06 13.83
C PRO A 57 19.62 -17.26 12.35
N THR A 58 18.58 -17.41 11.54
CA THR A 58 18.68 -17.58 10.08
C THR A 58 18.00 -16.42 9.39
N THR A 59 18.47 -16.08 8.19
CA THR A 59 17.77 -15.10 7.34
C THR A 59 16.32 -15.56 7.11
N ARG A 60 15.39 -14.66 7.35
CA ARG A 60 13.97 -14.92 7.15
C ARG A 60 13.56 -14.48 5.75
N ALA A 61 12.89 -15.35 5.02
CA ALA A 61 12.33 -14.95 3.74
C ALA A 61 11.21 -13.93 3.97
N GLY A 62 11.29 -12.81 3.26
CA GLY A 62 10.27 -11.75 3.30
C GLY A 62 9.15 -11.98 2.28
N VAL A 63 8.17 -11.10 2.26
CA VAL A 63 7.09 -11.08 1.28
C VAL A 63 7.00 -9.71 0.64
N MET A 64 6.86 -9.67 -0.67
CA MET A 64 6.54 -8.46 -1.43
C MET A 64 5.11 -8.55 -1.94
N VAL A 65 4.29 -7.59 -1.52
CA VAL A 65 2.93 -7.40 -2.02
C VAL A 65 2.93 -6.24 -2.99
N THR A 66 2.81 -6.53 -4.26
CA THR A 66 2.83 -5.55 -5.35
C THR A 66 1.49 -5.49 -6.07
N GLY A 67 1.27 -4.46 -6.86
CA GLY A 67 0.06 -4.27 -7.67
C GLY A 67 -0.10 -2.82 -8.08
N GLY A 68 -1.08 -2.53 -8.92
CA GLY A 68 -1.45 -1.17 -9.31
C GLY A 68 -1.98 -0.33 -8.16
N GLY A 69 -2.21 0.96 -8.38
CA GLY A 69 -2.93 1.82 -7.46
C GLY A 69 -4.38 1.34 -7.25
N TYR A 70 -4.97 1.70 -6.13
CA TYR A 70 -6.37 1.38 -5.80
C TYR A 70 -6.76 -0.11 -5.83
N GLN A 71 -5.77 -1.02 -5.68
CA GLN A 71 -5.99 -2.47 -5.68
C GLN A 71 -6.30 -3.05 -4.28
N GLY A 72 -6.42 -2.22 -3.24
CA GLY A 72 -6.67 -2.68 -1.88
C GLY A 72 -5.49 -3.41 -1.21
N LYS A 73 -4.24 -3.12 -1.63
CA LYS A 73 -3.03 -3.78 -1.09
C LYS A 73 -2.90 -3.59 0.42
N THR A 74 -2.91 -2.33 0.86
CA THR A 74 -2.76 -1.94 2.26
C THR A 74 -3.86 -2.58 3.12
N GLU A 75 -5.11 -2.48 2.70
CA GLU A 75 -6.27 -3.02 3.41
C GLU A 75 -6.20 -4.54 3.54
N SER A 76 -5.92 -5.23 2.42
CA SER A 76 -5.76 -6.70 2.43
C SER A 76 -4.62 -7.16 3.35
N VAL A 77 -3.49 -6.45 3.34
CA VAL A 77 -2.36 -6.77 4.21
C VAL A 77 -2.71 -6.50 5.66
N CYS A 78 -3.32 -5.35 5.97
CA CYS A 78 -3.72 -5.00 7.33
C CYS A 78 -4.72 -6.00 7.93
N GLU A 79 -5.73 -6.44 7.17
CA GLU A 79 -6.71 -7.45 7.61
C GLU A 79 -6.04 -8.79 7.96
N ILE A 80 -5.16 -9.27 7.07
CA ILE A 80 -4.45 -10.54 7.27
C ILE A 80 -3.56 -10.47 8.52
N ILE A 81 -2.88 -9.36 8.69
CA ILE A 81 -1.90 -9.19 9.76
C ILE A 81 -2.59 -8.94 11.10
N ALA A 82 -3.71 -8.22 11.13
CA ALA A 82 -4.52 -8.09 12.33
C ALA A 82 -4.97 -9.47 12.84
N THR A 83 -5.43 -10.34 11.94
CA THR A 83 -5.78 -11.73 12.27
C THR A 83 -4.59 -12.51 12.85
N PHE A 84 -3.39 -12.32 12.27
CA PHE A 84 -2.17 -12.93 12.82
C PHE A 84 -1.84 -12.37 14.20
N GLU A 85 -1.93 -11.07 14.40
CA GLU A 85 -1.63 -10.41 15.67
C GLU A 85 -2.53 -10.89 16.79
N ASP A 86 -3.84 -10.95 16.56
CA ASP A 86 -4.82 -11.42 17.54
C ASP A 86 -4.53 -12.86 17.95
N ARG A 87 -4.32 -13.73 16.96
CA ARG A 87 -3.98 -15.14 17.21
C ARG A 87 -2.64 -15.30 17.94
N TRP A 88 -1.64 -14.50 17.58
CA TRP A 88 -0.33 -14.54 18.23
C TRP A 88 -0.40 -14.09 19.69
N ARG A 89 -1.16 -13.05 19.96
CA ARG A 89 -1.41 -12.56 21.35
C ARG A 89 -2.16 -13.60 22.18
N GLU A 90 -3.14 -14.28 21.60
CA GLU A 90 -3.86 -15.37 22.26
C GLU A 90 -2.91 -16.52 22.62
N LEU A 91 -2.07 -16.95 21.69
CA LEU A 91 -1.08 -18.00 21.93
C LEU A 91 -0.09 -17.61 23.03
N LEU A 92 0.40 -16.38 23.04
CA LEU A 92 1.30 -15.90 24.08
C LEU A 92 0.63 -15.87 25.46
N GLY A 93 -0.62 -15.44 25.53
CA GLY A 93 -1.41 -15.48 26.78
C GLY A 93 -1.57 -16.90 27.31
N HIS A 94 -1.65 -17.89 26.41
CA HIS A 94 -1.72 -19.30 26.79
C HIS A 94 -0.37 -19.84 27.29
N PHE A 95 0.75 -19.44 26.66
CA PHE A 95 2.09 -19.88 27.03
C PHE A 95 2.69 -19.13 28.23
N ASN A 96 2.18 -17.94 28.54
CA ASN A 96 2.65 -17.14 29.65
C ASN A 96 1.46 -16.54 30.45
N PRO A 97 0.68 -17.38 31.13
CA PRO A 97 -0.52 -16.95 31.84
C PRO A 97 -0.24 -16.05 33.06
N GLU A 98 1.01 -16.03 33.54
CA GLU A 98 1.46 -15.18 34.66
C GLU A 98 2.01 -13.82 34.19
N ALA A 99 1.93 -13.50 32.90
CA ALA A 99 2.34 -12.20 32.40
C ALA A 99 1.54 -11.10 33.13
N LEU A 100 2.26 -10.17 33.78
CA LEU A 100 1.65 -9.07 34.53
C LEU A 100 0.78 -8.21 33.59
N ALA A 101 -0.37 -7.79 34.12
CA ALA A 101 -1.21 -6.82 33.45
C ALA A 101 -0.38 -5.55 33.16
N GLY A 102 -0.35 -5.08 31.91
CA GLY A 102 0.47 -3.95 31.46
C GLY A 102 1.71 -4.35 30.66
N THR A 103 2.25 -5.56 30.77
CA THR A 103 3.31 -6.05 29.87
C THR A 103 2.79 -6.26 28.44
N ARG A 104 1.48 -6.33 28.27
CA ARG A 104 0.81 -6.42 26.98
C ARG A 104 1.12 -5.22 26.09
N ASP A 105 1.21 -4.02 26.64
CA ASP A 105 1.49 -2.80 25.89
C ASP A 105 2.95 -2.71 25.41
N LEU A 106 3.85 -3.47 26.04
CA LEU A 106 5.24 -3.60 25.60
C LEU A 106 5.41 -4.67 24.53
N HIS A 107 4.35 -5.43 24.20
CA HIS A 107 4.43 -6.50 23.22
C HIS A 107 3.69 -6.13 21.93
N ALA A 108 4.45 -5.86 20.88
CA ALA A 108 3.97 -5.51 19.55
C ALA A 108 4.41 -6.57 18.52
N PRO A 109 3.66 -7.67 18.36
CA PRO A 109 4.03 -8.74 17.43
C PRO A 109 4.02 -8.27 15.97
N VAL A 110 3.34 -7.17 15.68
CA VAL A 110 3.27 -6.54 14.37
C VAL A 110 3.67 -5.08 14.47
N ALA A 111 4.58 -4.64 13.60
CA ALA A 111 4.88 -3.23 13.38
C ALA A 111 4.49 -2.84 11.96
N TYR A 112 3.56 -1.90 11.81
CA TYR A 112 3.17 -1.33 10.54
C TYR A 112 3.70 0.09 10.42
N VAL A 113 4.48 0.36 9.38
CA VAL A 113 5.12 1.65 9.16
C VAL A 113 4.90 2.07 7.70
N GLN A 114 4.28 3.23 7.53
CA GLN A 114 4.20 3.85 6.23
C GLN A 114 5.53 4.53 5.88
N THR A 115 6.05 4.26 4.70
CA THR A 115 7.32 4.84 4.24
C THR A 115 7.19 6.36 4.12
N PRO A 116 8.07 7.14 4.78
CA PRO A 116 8.03 8.60 4.72
C PRO A 116 8.17 9.15 3.29
N VAL A 117 7.55 10.29 3.01
CA VAL A 117 7.63 10.95 1.68
C VAL A 117 9.07 11.34 1.32
N THR A 118 9.88 11.73 2.30
CA THR A 118 11.31 12.03 2.13
C THR A 118 12.15 10.77 2.33
N ALA A 119 11.83 9.72 1.64
CA ALA A 119 12.32 8.37 1.88
C ALA A 119 13.84 8.24 1.70
N LYS A 120 14.55 8.46 2.79
CA LYS A 120 15.95 8.09 2.98
C LYS A 120 16.03 6.96 4.01
N PRO A 121 17.06 6.10 3.97
CA PRO A 121 17.26 5.03 4.95
C PRO A 121 17.13 5.50 6.41
N LYS A 122 17.74 6.63 6.76
CA LYS A 122 17.61 7.22 8.10
C LYS A 122 16.18 7.62 8.46
N SER A 123 15.43 8.15 7.49
CA SER A 123 14.02 8.55 7.72
C SER A 123 13.14 7.34 8.00
N LEU A 124 13.39 6.23 7.32
CA LEU A 124 12.67 4.99 7.55
C LEU A 124 12.97 4.40 8.94
N CYS A 125 14.26 4.35 9.33
CA CYS A 125 14.62 3.93 10.69
C CYS A 125 13.92 4.78 11.76
N LYS A 126 13.91 6.11 11.58
CA LYS A 126 13.21 7.02 12.50
C LYS A 126 11.71 6.79 12.54
N ALA A 127 11.08 6.48 11.41
CA ALA A 127 9.65 6.16 11.37
C ALA A 127 9.36 4.85 12.14
N ILE A 128 10.22 3.84 12.02
CA ILE A 128 10.10 2.60 12.78
C ILE A 128 10.29 2.86 14.28
N LEU A 129 11.30 3.65 14.67
CA LEU A 129 11.51 4.00 16.08
C LEU A 129 10.33 4.80 16.65
N SER A 130 9.73 5.69 15.85
CA SER A 130 8.54 6.45 16.25
C SER A 130 7.32 5.55 16.45
N PHE A 131 7.19 4.44 15.73
CA PHE A 131 6.13 3.45 15.96
C PHE A 131 6.19 2.87 17.38
N TYR A 132 7.39 2.72 17.93
CA TYR A 132 7.60 2.21 19.29
C TYR A 132 7.70 3.30 20.35
N ASP A 133 7.47 4.56 20.01
CA ASP A 133 7.77 5.71 20.87
C ASP A 133 9.18 5.69 21.47
N ALA A 134 10.11 5.05 20.78
CA ALA A 134 11.48 4.87 21.23
C ALA A 134 12.25 6.20 21.15
N PRO A 135 12.90 6.64 22.22
CA PRO A 135 13.67 7.86 22.20
C PRO A 135 14.94 7.67 21.35
N PHE A 136 15.22 8.61 20.45
CA PHE A 136 16.46 8.62 19.69
C PHE A 136 17.03 10.03 19.54
N HIS A 137 18.36 10.11 19.46
CA HIS A 137 19.02 11.39 19.24
C HIS A 137 19.05 11.73 17.74
N VAL A 138 18.77 12.99 17.41
CA VAL A 138 18.62 13.45 15.99
C VAL A 138 19.88 13.25 15.15
N LYS A 139 21.06 13.24 15.80
CA LYS A 139 22.40 13.18 15.13
C LYS A 139 22.93 11.76 14.91
N LEU A 140 22.17 10.71 15.26
CA LEU A 140 22.63 9.34 15.07
C LEU A 140 22.96 9.03 13.60
N ASP A 141 23.98 8.21 13.40
CA ASP A 141 24.30 7.70 12.08
C ASP A 141 23.33 6.58 11.65
N LEU A 142 23.46 6.06 10.43
CA LEU A 142 22.56 5.02 9.93
C LEU A 142 22.75 3.70 10.67
N THR A 143 23.98 3.35 10.99
CA THR A 143 24.35 2.10 11.67
C THR A 143 23.76 2.06 13.08
N GLU A 144 23.88 3.17 13.81
CA GLU A 144 23.30 3.34 15.15
C GLU A 144 21.76 3.24 15.11
N LEU A 145 21.13 3.87 14.10
CA LEU A 145 19.68 3.79 13.91
C LEU A 145 19.20 2.37 13.58
N ILE A 146 19.93 1.64 12.73
CA ILE A 146 19.62 0.24 12.41
C ILE A 146 19.69 -0.63 13.66
N ARG A 147 20.72 -0.42 14.49
CA ARG A 147 20.86 -1.14 15.76
C ARG A 147 19.70 -0.86 16.71
N LEU A 148 19.34 0.40 16.91
CA LEU A 148 18.21 0.77 17.75
C LEU A 148 16.89 0.17 17.25
N VAL A 149 16.67 0.15 15.92
CA VAL A 149 15.51 -0.52 15.34
C VAL A 149 15.54 -2.01 15.65
N ALA A 150 16.68 -2.68 15.50
CA ALA A 150 16.81 -4.11 15.79
C ALA A 150 16.53 -4.40 17.28
N ASP A 151 17.04 -3.56 18.17
CA ASP A 151 16.80 -3.65 19.61
C ASP A 151 15.29 -3.46 19.93
N CYS A 152 14.63 -2.44 19.35
CA CYS A 152 13.18 -2.25 19.52
C CYS A 152 12.36 -3.44 18.99
N LEU A 153 12.69 -3.96 17.80
CA LEU A 153 12.02 -5.13 17.25
C LEU A 153 12.13 -6.36 18.17
N HIS A 154 13.29 -6.52 18.79
CA HIS A 154 13.55 -7.61 19.73
C HIS A 154 12.81 -7.43 21.04
N ASP A 155 12.94 -6.27 21.66
CA ASP A 155 12.39 -5.97 22.99
C ASP A 155 10.86 -5.99 23.01
N HIS A 156 10.22 -5.57 21.91
CA HIS A 156 8.76 -5.64 21.75
C HIS A 156 8.26 -6.99 21.23
N GLY A 157 9.15 -7.97 21.02
CA GLY A 157 8.78 -9.31 20.54
C GLY A 157 8.18 -9.32 19.15
N THR A 158 8.53 -8.34 18.31
CA THR A 158 7.98 -8.17 16.96
C THR A 158 8.31 -9.36 16.07
N LYS A 159 7.32 -9.87 15.36
CA LYS A 159 7.42 -11.00 14.42
C LYS A 159 7.32 -10.56 12.97
N VAL A 160 6.62 -9.44 12.74
CA VAL A 160 6.37 -8.91 11.41
C VAL A 160 6.64 -7.41 11.39
N LEU A 161 7.47 -6.97 10.45
CA LEU A 161 7.66 -5.56 10.11
C LEU A 161 7.11 -5.31 8.71
N ILE A 162 6.10 -4.45 8.63
CA ILE A 162 5.47 -4.04 7.37
C ILE A 162 5.98 -2.66 7.01
N LEU A 163 6.48 -2.53 5.79
CA LEU A 163 6.86 -1.25 5.20
C LEU A 163 5.93 -0.99 4.01
N ASP A 164 4.95 -0.14 4.24
CA ASP A 164 3.99 0.23 3.21
C ASP A 164 4.49 1.42 2.37
N ASP A 165 3.98 1.53 1.14
CA ASP A 165 4.45 2.51 0.14
C ASP A 165 5.96 2.50 -0.07
N ILE A 166 6.57 1.33 -0.02
CA ILE A 166 8.04 1.16 -0.06
C ILE A 166 8.67 1.75 -1.32
N THR A 167 7.93 1.87 -2.40
CA THR A 167 8.39 2.47 -3.67
C THR A 167 8.65 3.98 -3.59
N ARG A 168 8.29 4.61 -2.48
CA ARG A 168 8.71 5.99 -2.15
C ARG A 168 10.22 6.08 -1.87
N LEU A 169 10.86 4.97 -1.46
CA LEU A 169 12.32 4.88 -1.40
C LEU A 169 12.87 4.93 -2.82
N ARG A 170 13.42 6.07 -3.21
CA ARG A 170 13.94 6.30 -4.56
C ARG A 170 15.34 5.72 -4.68
N MET A 171 15.54 4.88 -5.70
CA MET A 171 16.81 4.26 -6.06
C MET A 171 17.39 4.95 -7.31
N HIS A 172 17.94 6.16 -7.17
CA HIS A 172 18.37 6.93 -8.37
C HIS A 172 19.81 7.41 -8.35
N ARG A 173 20.63 7.04 -7.35
CA ARG A 173 22.01 7.51 -7.21
C ARG A 173 22.94 6.40 -6.71
N ALA A 174 24.24 6.63 -6.84
CA ALA A 174 25.29 5.75 -6.29
C ALA A 174 25.20 5.55 -4.76
N ASP A 175 24.48 6.45 -4.06
CA ASP A 175 24.21 6.39 -2.62
C ASP A 175 23.07 5.43 -2.24
N ASP A 176 22.49 4.73 -3.21
CA ASP A 176 21.30 3.88 -3.00
C ASP A 176 21.65 2.50 -2.44
N GLN A 177 22.94 2.20 -2.33
CA GLN A 177 23.44 1.02 -1.63
C GLN A 177 22.93 0.97 -0.18
N ASP A 178 22.87 2.12 0.49
CA ASP A 178 22.37 2.25 1.87
C ASP A 178 20.95 1.70 2.04
N THR A 179 20.07 1.86 1.03
CA THR A 179 18.69 1.34 1.10
C THR A 179 18.66 -0.18 0.98
N LEU A 180 19.45 -0.74 0.07
CA LEU A 180 19.54 -2.18 -0.10
C LEU A 180 20.16 -2.84 1.14
N ASP A 181 21.19 -2.22 1.70
CA ASP A 181 21.86 -2.69 2.92
C ASP A 181 20.94 -2.58 4.15
N LEU A 182 20.09 -1.54 4.22
CA LEU A 182 19.05 -1.42 5.24
C LEU A 182 18.04 -2.58 5.15
N ILE A 183 17.55 -2.89 3.95
CA ILE A 183 16.62 -4.00 3.74
C ILE A 183 17.29 -5.33 4.12
N ARG A 184 18.56 -5.52 3.74
CA ARG A 184 19.34 -6.71 4.12
C ARG A 184 19.54 -6.81 5.64
N ALA A 185 19.80 -5.68 6.29
CA ALA A 185 19.92 -5.63 7.74
C ALA A 185 18.61 -6.07 8.42
N PHE A 186 17.46 -5.55 7.97
CA PHE A 186 16.17 -5.97 8.51
C PHE A 186 15.85 -7.45 8.24
N MET A 187 16.23 -8.00 7.08
CA MET A 187 16.07 -9.44 6.80
C MET A 187 16.94 -10.32 7.70
N SER A 188 18.01 -9.77 8.29
CA SER A 188 18.87 -10.48 9.23
C SER A 188 18.37 -10.41 10.67
N THR A 189 17.33 -9.63 10.94
CA THR A 189 16.63 -9.62 12.23
C THR A 189 15.67 -10.81 12.36
N HIS A 190 15.06 -10.97 13.54
CA HIS A 190 14.13 -12.08 13.81
C HIS A 190 12.72 -11.85 13.27
N VAL A 191 12.50 -10.84 12.43
CA VAL A 191 11.19 -10.47 11.89
C VAL A 191 10.98 -10.97 10.47
N THR A 192 9.74 -11.15 10.09
CA THR A 192 9.35 -11.30 8.68
C THR A 192 9.16 -9.91 8.10
N LEU A 193 9.98 -9.55 7.11
CA LEU A 193 9.85 -8.28 6.42
C LEU A 193 8.78 -8.37 5.32
N VAL A 194 7.78 -7.51 5.39
CA VAL A 194 6.71 -7.39 4.39
C VAL A 194 6.83 -6.03 3.72
N LEU A 195 7.07 -6.03 2.42
CA LEU A 195 7.16 -4.83 1.59
C LEU A 195 5.86 -4.68 0.80
N VAL A 196 5.19 -3.57 0.95
CA VAL A 196 3.96 -3.26 0.21
C VAL A 196 4.21 -2.05 -0.67
N GLY A 197 3.78 -2.10 -1.92
CA GLY A 197 3.96 -0.95 -2.80
C GLY A 197 3.43 -1.16 -4.22
N VAL A 198 3.44 -0.08 -4.99
CA VAL A 198 3.03 -0.10 -6.39
C VAL A 198 4.22 -0.54 -7.25
N ASN A 199 4.03 -1.58 -8.04
CA ASN A 199 5.00 -2.05 -9.03
C ASN A 199 6.45 -2.14 -8.51
N ILE A 200 6.63 -2.79 -7.35
CA ILE A 200 7.91 -2.87 -6.62
C ILE A 200 9.04 -3.39 -7.53
N GLN A 201 8.76 -4.35 -8.39
CA GLN A 201 9.76 -4.92 -9.31
C GLN A 201 10.32 -3.89 -10.28
N ALA A 202 9.46 -3.03 -10.82
CA ALA A 202 9.87 -1.98 -11.76
C ALA A 202 10.57 -0.80 -11.06
N SER A 203 10.38 -0.63 -9.75
CA SER A 203 11.05 0.43 -8.98
C SER A 203 12.57 0.23 -8.86
N GLY A 204 13.05 -1.01 -9.05
CA GLY A 204 14.46 -1.36 -8.87
C GLY A 204 14.91 -1.44 -7.42
N LEU A 205 14.00 -1.39 -6.46
CA LEU A 205 14.30 -1.33 -5.02
C LEU A 205 15.24 -2.43 -4.52
N LEU A 206 15.20 -3.60 -5.15
CA LEU A 206 16.03 -4.75 -4.75
C LEU A 206 17.11 -5.07 -5.79
N ARG A 207 17.35 -4.18 -6.76
CA ARG A 207 18.30 -4.37 -7.84
C ARG A 207 19.47 -3.41 -7.71
N GLU A 208 20.66 -3.93 -7.88
CA GLU A 208 21.87 -3.14 -8.07
C GLU A 208 22.03 -2.79 -9.55
N GLY A 209 22.45 -1.59 -9.83
CA GLY A 209 22.74 -1.14 -11.18
C GLY A 209 21.96 0.11 -11.58
N LEU A 210 22.30 0.62 -12.75
CA LEU A 210 21.63 1.77 -13.34
C LEU A 210 20.52 1.29 -14.27
N ARG A 211 19.37 1.91 -14.16
CA ARG A 211 18.29 1.74 -15.13
C ARG A 211 18.76 2.20 -16.51
N ASP A 212 18.53 1.40 -17.54
CA ASP A 212 18.81 1.80 -18.93
C ASP A 212 18.01 3.06 -19.27
N ALA A 213 18.70 4.15 -19.57
CA ALA A 213 18.08 5.44 -19.85
C ALA A 213 17.30 5.44 -21.18
N ALA A 214 17.62 4.53 -22.11
CA ALA A 214 16.98 4.45 -23.42
C ALA A 214 15.69 3.62 -23.39
N THR A 215 15.72 2.47 -22.68
CA THR A 215 14.59 1.54 -22.65
C THR A 215 13.72 1.74 -21.41
N GLY A 216 14.21 2.47 -20.41
CA GLY A 216 13.55 2.63 -19.14
C GLY A 216 13.44 1.32 -18.31
N GLN A 217 14.08 0.25 -18.76
CA GLN A 217 14.05 -1.05 -18.12
C GLN A 217 15.33 -1.30 -17.34
N TRP A 218 15.23 -2.14 -16.32
CA TRP A 218 16.39 -2.68 -15.64
C TRP A 218 17.00 -3.78 -16.50
N PRO A 219 18.30 -3.69 -16.86
CA PRO A 219 18.92 -4.74 -17.62
C PRO A 219 18.80 -6.05 -16.86
N LEU A 220 18.20 -7.05 -17.50
CA LEU A 220 18.27 -8.43 -17.03
C LEU A 220 19.77 -8.76 -16.93
N ALA A 221 20.20 -9.27 -15.76
CA ALA A 221 21.57 -9.72 -15.58
C ALA A 221 21.88 -10.73 -16.68
N SER A 222 22.56 -10.28 -17.74
CA SER A 222 22.96 -11.17 -18.81
C SER A 222 24.00 -12.15 -18.27
N ALA A 223 23.99 -13.38 -18.77
CA ALA A 223 24.94 -14.42 -18.35
C ALA A 223 26.43 -14.00 -18.51
N SER A 224 26.69 -12.93 -19.26
CA SER A 224 28.01 -12.35 -19.48
C SER A 224 28.41 -11.29 -18.44
N SER A 225 27.47 -10.68 -17.73
CA SER A 225 27.79 -9.75 -16.63
C SER A 225 28.02 -10.45 -15.29
N ARG A 226 28.54 -11.67 -15.34
CA ARG A 226 28.93 -12.48 -14.17
C ARG A 226 30.01 -11.88 -13.28
N ARG A 227 30.44 -10.67 -13.54
CA ARG A 227 31.47 -9.98 -12.75
C ARG A 227 30.81 -8.86 -11.93
N VAL A 228 30.63 -9.21 -10.68
CA VAL A 228 30.62 -8.42 -9.46
C VAL A 228 29.25 -7.92 -8.96
N ASN A 229 28.36 -7.29 -9.73
CA ASN A 229 27.20 -6.63 -9.09
C ASN A 229 25.84 -7.26 -9.36
N GLY A 230 25.64 -7.99 -10.43
CA GLY A 230 24.33 -8.58 -10.78
C GLY A 230 23.92 -9.81 -9.95
N LEU A 231 24.87 -10.47 -9.29
CA LEU A 231 24.60 -11.65 -8.47
C LEU A 231 24.00 -11.28 -7.10
N GLU A 232 24.36 -10.14 -6.53
CA GLU A 232 23.87 -9.73 -5.21
C GLU A 232 22.42 -9.25 -5.26
N ALA A 233 22.04 -8.49 -6.28
CA ALA A 233 20.66 -8.08 -6.49
C ALA A 233 19.72 -9.29 -6.65
N THR A 234 20.13 -10.28 -7.44
CA THR A 234 19.40 -11.55 -7.59
C THR A 234 19.30 -12.33 -6.26
N GLN A 235 20.29 -12.24 -5.39
CA GLN A 235 20.23 -12.90 -4.09
C GLN A 235 19.20 -12.25 -3.15
N THR A 236 19.11 -10.93 -3.14
CA THR A 236 18.14 -10.22 -2.30
C THR A 236 16.71 -10.43 -2.80
N GLU A 237 16.48 -10.33 -4.11
CA GLU A 237 15.18 -10.62 -4.70
C GLU A 237 14.71 -12.06 -4.43
N ARG A 238 15.59 -13.04 -4.51
CA ARG A 238 15.26 -14.46 -4.23
C ARG A 238 14.90 -14.75 -2.78
N ARG A 239 15.15 -13.84 -1.88
CA ARG A 239 14.77 -13.95 -0.47
C ARG A 239 13.37 -13.46 -0.19
N PHE A 240 12.69 -12.89 -1.18
CA PHE A 240 11.31 -12.46 -1.07
C PHE A 240 10.40 -13.34 -1.91
N ASP A 241 9.30 -13.75 -1.32
CA ASP A 241 8.18 -14.25 -2.09
C ASP A 241 7.40 -13.06 -2.64
N LEU A 242 7.18 -13.06 -3.94
CA LEU A 242 6.41 -12.02 -4.60
C LEU A 242 4.97 -12.48 -4.77
N VAL A 243 4.04 -11.63 -4.38
CA VAL A 243 2.62 -11.80 -4.68
C VAL A 243 2.05 -10.52 -5.25
N GLU A 244 1.29 -10.67 -6.33
CA GLU A 244 0.65 -9.56 -7.01
C GLU A 244 -0.84 -9.51 -6.67
N LEU A 245 -1.28 -8.34 -6.21
CA LEU A 245 -2.68 -8.02 -6.07
C LEU A 245 -3.12 -7.23 -7.31
N GLY A 246 -3.68 -7.95 -8.28
CA GLY A 246 -4.13 -7.37 -9.54
C GLY A 246 -5.64 -7.08 -9.55
N PRO A 247 -6.14 -6.43 -10.62
CA PRO A 247 -7.57 -6.21 -10.80
C PRO A 247 -8.32 -7.52 -11.06
N PHE A 248 -9.64 -7.51 -10.89
CA PHE A 248 -10.48 -8.57 -11.40
C PHE A 248 -10.28 -8.74 -12.91
N ARG A 249 -10.47 -9.96 -13.40
CA ARG A 249 -10.47 -10.27 -14.83
C ARG A 249 -11.90 -10.55 -15.28
N TYR A 250 -12.14 -10.45 -16.59
CA TYR A 250 -13.45 -10.71 -17.21
C TYR A 250 -13.35 -11.65 -18.41
N GLY A 251 -12.26 -12.42 -18.51
CA GLY A 251 -11.93 -13.23 -19.68
C GLY A 251 -12.51 -14.64 -19.68
N SER A 252 -12.84 -15.18 -18.51
CA SER A 252 -13.38 -16.53 -18.37
C SER A 252 -14.66 -16.54 -17.54
N SER A 253 -15.47 -17.61 -17.67
CA SER A 253 -16.67 -17.78 -16.84
C SER A 253 -16.35 -17.79 -15.33
N ALA A 254 -15.20 -18.29 -14.95
CA ALA A 254 -14.73 -18.29 -13.56
C ALA A 254 -14.39 -16.87 -13.08
N ASP A 255 -13.76 -16.06 -13.93
CA ASP A 255 -13.45 -14.65 -13.64
C ASP A 255 -14.73 -13.83 -13.49
N ILE A 256 -15.69 -13.99 -14.43
CA ILE A 256 -16.99 -13.34 -14.38
C ILE A 256 -17.73 -13.73 -13.10
N ALA A 257 -17.76 -15.01 -12.76
CA ALA A 257 -18.41 -15.47 -11.53
C ALA A 257 -17.73 -14.91 -10.26
N ALA A 258 -16.42 -14.72 -10.27
CA ALA A 258 -15.70 -14.09 -9.16
C ALA A 258 -16.05 -12.61 -9.03
N TRP A 259 -16.13 -11.89 -10.16
CA TRP A 259 -16.55 -10.49 -10.21
C TRP A 259 -17.99 -10.30 -9.71
N VAL A 260 -18.95 -11.05 -10.27
CA VAL A 260 -20.36 -11.00 -9.87
C VAL A 260 -20.54 -11.32 -8.38
N ARG A 261 -19.79 -12.30 -7.85
CA ARG A 261 -19.81 -12.61 -6.41
C ARG A 261 -19.31 -11.43 -5.56
N HIS A 262 -18.28 -10.73 -6.01
CA HIS A 262 -17.78 -9.53 -5.33
C HIS A 262 -18.84 -8.43 -5.35
N LEU A 263 -19.45 -8.15 -6.49
CA LEU A 263 -20.56 -7.19 -6.63
C LEU A 263 -21.74 -7.54 -5.71
N THR A 264 -22.11 -8.82 -5.62
CA THR A 264 -23.14 -9.28 -4.68
C THR A 264 -22.77 -8.99 -3.23
N GLY A 265 -21.49 -9.16 -2.88
CA GLY A 265 -20.98 -8.81 -1.55
C GLY A 265 -21.09 -7.31 -1.26
N VAL A 266 -20.69 -6.46 -2.19
CA VAL A 266 -20.82 -5.00 -2.08
C VAL A 266 -22.30 -4.62 -1.97
N GLU A 267 -23.16 -5.14 -2.85
CA GLU A 267 -24.61 -4.89 -2.88
C GLU A 267 -25.26 -5.17 -1.52
N ASN A 268 -24.92 -6.27 -0.88
CA ASN A 268 -25.44 -6.65 0.44
C ASN A 268 -25.07 -5.66 1.55
N ALA A 269 -23.98 -4.92 1.38
CA ALA A 269 -23.54 -3.89 2.33
C ALA A 269 -24.27 -2.55 2.14
N LEU A 270 -24.87 -2.31 0.98
CA LEU A 270 -25.55 -1.05 0.66
C LEU A 270 -26.82 -0.83 1.50
N ARG A 271 -27.14 0.43 1.74
CA ARG A 271 -28.26 0.88 2.58
C ARG A 271 -29.12 1.93 1.86
N LEU A 272 -29.36 1.74 0.55
CA LEU A 272 -30.30 2.55 -0.22
C LEU A 272 -31.73 2.05 0.02
N LEU A 273 -32.71 2.96 0.09
CA LEU A 273 -34.09 2.62 0.46
C LEU A 273 -34.81 1.77 -0.58
N ASP A 274 -34.50 1.98 -1.86
CA ASP A 274 -35.08 1.24 -2.99
C ASP A 274 -34.07 0.25 -3.64
N ALA A 275 -33.01 -0.10 -2.92
CA ALA A 275 -32.09 -1.13 -3.38
C ALA A 275 -32.82 -2.47 -3.51
N ARG A 276 -32.70 -3.11 -4.68
CA ARG A 276 -33.26 -4.43 -4.96
C ARG A 276 -32.14 -5.45 -5.09
N PRO A 277 -32.40 -6.70 -4.67
CA PRO A 277 -31.44 -7.78 -4.91
C PRO A 277 -31.14 -7.90 -6.42
N GLY A 278 -29.86 -7.96 -6.75
CA GLY A 278 -29.38 -7.99 -8.14
C GLY A 278 -29.10 -6.63 -8.75
N MET A 279 -29.25 -5.53 -8.02
CA MET A 279 -29.02 -4.17 -8.52
C MET A 279 -27.60 -3.98 -9.13
N LEU A 280 -26.57 -4.55 -8.52
CA LEU A 280 -25.20 -4.51 -9.04
C LEU A 280 -24.77 -5.80 -9.73
N SER A 281 -25.44 -6.91 -9.43
CA SER A 281 -24.97 -8.25 -9.76
C SER A 281 -25.71 -8.92 -10.90
N THR A 282 -26.76 -8.28 -11.48
CA THR A 282 -27.56 -8.85 -12.57
C THR A 282 -27.71 -7.89 -13.76
N GLY A 283 -28.19 -8.43 -14.89
CA GLY A 283 -28.38 -7.65 -16.11
C GLY A 283 -27.08 -7.19 -16.75
N THR A 284 -27.03 -5.96 -17.23
CA THR A 284 -25.87 -5.30 -17.86
C THR A 284 -24.92 -4.65 -16.84
N MET A 285 -25.39 -4.44 -15.62
CA MET A 285 -24.64 -3.72 -14.60
C MET A 285 -23.25 -4.32 -14.27
N PRO A 286 -23.07 -5.66 -14.18
CA PRO A 286 -21.72 -6.21 -13.92
C PRO A 286 -20.71 -5.89 -15.01
N GLU A 287 -21.12 -5.93 -16.28
CA GLU A 287 -20.27 -5.58 -17.43
C GLU A 287 -19.96 -4.08 -17.44
N TYR A 288 -20.98 -3.25 -17.27
CA TYR A 288 -20.85 -1.80 -17.15
C TYR A 288 -19.86 -1.39 -16.05
N LEU A 289 -20.01 -1.95 -14.83
CA LEU A 289 -19.11 -1.66 -13.72
C LEU A 289 -17.68 -2.12 -14.00
N TYR A 290 -17.52 -3.26 -14.69
CA TYR A 290 -16.21 -3.72 -15.09
C TYR A 290 -15.56 -2.77 -16.11
N GLU A 291 -16.31 -2.35 -17.13
CA GLU A 291 -15.81 -1.39 -18.13
C GLU A 291 -15.40 -0.05 -17.51
N ARG A 292 -16.19 0.46 -16.54
CA ARG A 292 -15.93 1.72 -15.86
C ARG A 292 -14.69 1.67 -14.96
N THR A 293 -14.40 0.54 -14.36
CA THR A 293 -13.38 0.41 -13.31
C THR A 293 -12.16 -0.41 -13.74
N GLY A 294 -12.23 -1.09 -14.89
CA GLY A 294 -11.20 -2.05 -15.31
C GLY A 294 -11.01 -3.21 -14.32
N GLY A 295 -12.01 -3.49 -13.49
CA GLY A 295 -11.92 -4.50 -12.44
C GLY A 295 -11.09 -4.08 -11.21
N VAL A 296 -10.71 -2.80 -11.11
CA VAL A 296 -9.95 -2.25 -9.98
C VAL A 296 -10.87 -2.03 -8.79
N VAL A 297 -10.59 -2.71 -7.67
CA VAL A 297 -11.48 -2.74 -6.48
C VAL A 297 -11.72 -1.35 -5.92
N GLY A 298 -10.69 -0.56 -5.69
CA GLY A 298 -10.86 0.77 -5.10
C GLY A 298 -11.52 1.78 -6.04
N LEU A 299 -11.44 1.61 -7.37
CA LEU A 299 -12.23 2.41 -8.31
C LEU A 299 -13.71 2.02 -8.28
N LEU A 300 -14.00 0.72 -8.12
CA LEU A 300 -15.36 0.23 -7.91
C LEU A 300 -15.95 0.79 -6.61
N GLU A 301 -15.22 0.68 -5.51
CA GLU A 301 -15.66 1.19 -4.21
C GLU A 301 -15.96 2.67 -4.27
N ARG A 302 -15.06 3.47 -4.86
CA ARG A 302 -15.27 4.90 -5.05
C ARG A 302 -16.50 5.20 -5.91
N LEU A 303 -16.67 4.50 -7.02
CA LEU A 303 -17.85 4.68 -7.92
C LEU A 303 -19.15 4.38 -7.18
N ILE A 304 -19.17 3.32 -6.38
CA ILE A 304 -20.35 2.92 -5.61
C ILE A 304 -20.60 3.88 -4.43
N GLU A 305 -19.56 4.30 -3.72
CA GLU A 305 -19.67 5.28 -2.62
C GLU A 305 -20.26 6.61 -3.10
N ASP A 306 -19.65 7.19 -4.14
CA ASP A 306 -20.09 8.45 -4.73
C ASP A 306 -21.48 8.30 -5.35
N GLY A 307 -21.76 7.18 -6.02
CA GLY A 307 -23.07 6.85 -6.58
C GLY A 307 -24.16 6.71 -5.51
N CYS A 308 -23.86 6.07 -4.38
CA CYS A 308 -24.80 5.98 -3.27
C CYS A 308 -25.12 7.35 -2.67
N ARG A 309 -24.12 8.21 -2.56
CA ARG A 309 -24.31 9.58 -2.09
C ARG A 309 -25.22 10.37 -3.02
N GLU A 310 -24.94 10.33 -4.33
CA GLU A 310 -25.77 11.01 -5.34
C GLU A 310 -27.22 10.45 -5.36
N ALA A 311 -27.37 9.12 -5.24
CA ALA A 311 -28.70 8.47 -5.19
C ALA A 311 -29.52 8.91 -3.98
N MET A 312 -28.87 9.13 -2.84
CA MET A 312 -29.51 9.68 -1.64
C MET A 312 -29.85 11.16 -1.79
N ASP A 313 -28.96 11.96 -2.35
CA ASP A 313 -29.11 13.40 -2.49
C ASP A 313 -30.19 13.76 -3.52
N CYS A 314 -30.27 13.03 -4.64
CA CYS A 314 -31.33 13.21 -5.64
C CYS A 314 -32.66 12.48 -5.29
N GLY A 315 -32.68 11.66 -4.24
CA GLY A 315 -33.85 10.88 -3.79
C GLY A 315 -34.18 9.68 -4.65
N GLN A 316 -33.33 9.27 -5.58
CA GLN A 316 -33.53 8.10 -6.43
C GLN A 316 -33.45 6.79 -5.62
N GLU A 317 -32.56 6.74 -4.62
CA GLU A 317 -32.40 5.66 -3.64
C GLU A 317 -32.09 4.27 -4.23
N HIS A 318 -31.57 4.24 -5.45
CA HIS A 318 -31.03 3.04 -6.13
C HIS A 318 -30.02 3.45 -7.17
N LEU A 319 -29.09 2.55 -7.52
CA LEU A 319 -28.05 2.78 -8.51
C LEU A 319 -28.50 2.34 -9.89
N THR A 320 -28.27 3.18 -10.88
CA THR A 320 -28.49 2.90 -12.32
C THR A 320 -27.24 3.32 -13.10
N GLU A 321 -27.04 2.75 -14.27
CA GLU A 321 -25.96 3.14 -15.19
C GLU A 321 -26.01 4.65 -15.45
N ALA A 322 -27.19 5.21 -15.73
CA ALA A 322 -27.37 6.64 -15.99
C ALA A 322 -26.97 7.54 -14.80
N LEU A 323 -27.22 7.12 -13.56
CA LEU A 323 -26.77 7.85 -12.37
C LEU A 323 -25.25 7.72 -12.23
N LEU A 324 -24.70 6.51 -12.39
CA LEU A 324 -23.27 6.26 -12.27
C LEU A 324 -22.45 6.95 -13.38
N ASP A 325 -23.04 7.21 -14.54
CA ASP A 325 -22.42 8.01 -15.60
C ASP A 325 -22.16 9.46 -15.21
N THR A 326 -22.90 9.99 -14.23
CA THR A 326 -22.65 11.34 -13.70
C THR A 326 -21.44 11.41 -12.78
N ILE A 327 -20.95 10.26 -12.31
CA ILE A 327 -19.84 10.18 -11.36
C ILE A 327 -18.50 10.06 -12.10
N ALA A 328 -17.60 11.02 -11.89
CA ALA A 328 -16.26 10.99 -12.45
C ALA A 328 -15.31 10.27 -11.50
N ILE A 329 -14.83 9.08 -11.90
CA ILE A 329 -13.82 8.33 -11.14
C ILE A 329 -12.40 8.49 -11.72
N ASP A 330 -12.29 8.99 -12.96
CA ASP A 330 -11.04 9.26 -13.63
C ASP A 330 -10.88 10.75 -13.93
N LEU A 331 -9.65 11.26 -13.76
CA LEU A 331 -9.33 12.65 -14.12
C LEU A 331 -9.33 12.90 -15.63
N ASP A 332 -9.18 11.86 -16.45
CA ASP A 332 -8.98 11.96 -17.91
C ASP A 332 -10.10 11.30 -18.74
N GLY A 333 -11.11 10.71 -18.14
CA GLY A 333 -12.21 10.01 -18.87
C GLY A 333 -11.73 8.86 -19.76
N SER A 334 -10.54 8.35 -19.56
CA SER A 334 -9.98 7.22 -20.31
C SER A 334 -10.23 5.91 -19.57
N PRO A 335 -10.72 4.86 -20.26
CA PRO A 335 -10.87 3.56 -19.63
C PRO A 335 -9.51 3.07 -19.14
N ALA A 336 -9.46 2.76 -17.86
CA ALA A 336 -8.40 2.06 -17.13
C ALA A 336 -7.01 2.13 -17.76
N ARG A 337 -6.39 3.29 -17.78
CA ARG A 337 -4.93 3.35 -17.76
C ARG A 337 -4.52 2.66 -16.46
N ASP A 338 -3.51 1.78 -16.58
CA ASP A 338 -2.91 1.12 -15.43
C ASP A 338 -2.84 2.09 -14.24
N ALA A 339 -3.76 1.92 -13.28
CA ALA A 339 -3.95 2.84 -12.17
C ALA A 339 -2.68 3.01 -11.30
N GLY A 340 -1.69 2.12 -11.51
CA GLY A 340 -0.35 2.22 -10.93
C GLY A 340 0.63 3.10 -11.69
N ALA A 341 0.37 3.39 -12.98
CA ALA A 341 1.36 4.11 -13.80
C ALA A 341 1.56 5.58 -13.39
N GLY A 342 0.57 6.18 -12.71
CA GLY A 342 0.64 7.56 -12.23
C GLY A 342 1.24 7.73 -10.83
N GLU A 343 1.25 6.67 -10.01
CA GLU A 343 1.79 6.72 -8.64
C GLU A 343 3.31 6.54 -8.58
N VAL A 344 3.90 5.94 -9.60
CA VAL A 344 5.36 5.94 -9.76
C VAL A 344 5.73 7.27 -10.42
N PRO A 345 6.31 8.24 -9.68
CA PRO A 345 6.68 9.51 -10.27
C PRO A 345 7.60 9.26 -11.47
N PRO A 346 7.36 9.87 -12.65
CA PRO A 346 8.24 9.73 -13.77
C PRO A 346 9.66 10.13 -13.32
N VAL A 347 10.65 9.30 -13.62
CA VAL A 347 12.05 9.65 -13.37
C VAL A 347 12.29 10.99 -14.03
N PRO A 348 12.63 12.06 -13.28
CA PRO A 348 12.86 13.34 -13.90
C PRO A 348 13.96 13.16 -14.93
N SER A 349 13.63 13.37 -16.21
CA SER A 349 14.65 13.41 -17.25
C SER A 349 15.75 14.34 -16.76
N ARG A 350 16.99 13.87 -16.80
CA ARG A 350 18.16 14.67 -16.41
C ARG A 350 18.01 16.04 -17.06
N LYS A 351 17.61 17.02 -16.27
CA LYS A 351 17.58 18.40 -16.77
C LYS A 351 18.99 18.63 -17.29
N ARG A 352 19.10 18.89 -18.59
CA ARG A 352 20.29 19.42 -19.23
C ARG A 352 20.95 20.36 -18.23
N ALA A 353 22.24 20.15 -17.98
CA ALA A 353 23.00 20.95 -17.04
C ALA A 353 22.60 22.41 -17.24
N VAL A 354 21.89 22.96 -16.25
CA VAL A 354 21.58 24.39 -16.24
C VAL A 354 22.96 25.05 -16.28
N ALA A 355 23.19 25.84 -17.31
CA ALA A 355 24.38 26.63 -17.45
C ALA A 355 24.69 27.23 -16.06
N LYS A 356 25.95 27.05 -15.60
CA LYS A 356 26.41 27.53 -14.30
C LYS A 356 25.76 28.89 -14.05
N ARG A 357 24.89 28.98 -13.03
CA ARG A 357 24.36 30.26 -12.59
C ARG A 357 25.55 31.17 -12.43
N GLY A 358 25.56 32.28 -13.14
CA GLY A 358 26.54 33.32 -12.95
C GLY A 358 26.63 33.62 -11.45
N ARG A 359 27.84 33.82 -10.97
CA ARG A 359 28.13 34.14 -9.57
C ARG A 359 27.12 35.20 -9.11
N ASN A 360 26.56 35.02 -7.95
CA ASN A 360 25.60 35.97 -7.41
C ASN A 360 26.34 37.30 -7.12
N THR A 361 26.21 38.26 -8.01
CA THR A 361 26.91 39.54 -7.96
C THR A 361 26.38 40.52 -6.88
N VAL A 362 25.37 40.10 -6.11
CA VAL A 362 24.79 40.93 -5.03
C VAL A 362 25.79 41.19 -3.89
N PHE A 363 26.90 40.45 -3.81
CA PHE A 363 27.97 40.67 -2.80
C PHE A 363 29.32 41.09 -3.40
N ASP A 364 29.39 41.40 -4.68
CA ASP A 364 30.58 41.98 -5.29
C ASP A 364 30.47 43.51 -5.23
N ASP A 365 30.67 44.09 -4.03
CA ASP A 365 30.85 45.52 -3.79
C ASP A 365 32.21 46.04 -4.32
N ARG A 366 32.44 45.84 -5.60
CA ARG A 366 33.46 46.62 -6.32
C ARG A 366 32.69 47.63 -7.16
N GLY A 367 32.57 48.83 -6.57
CA GLY A 367 32.11 49.98 -7.30
C GLY A 367 32.89 50.18 -8.60
N PRO A 368 32.36 50.98 -9.55
CA PRO A 368 32.97 51.20 -10.84
C PRO A 368 34.38 51.74 -10.60
N ALA A 369 35.39 51.06 -11.19
CA ALA A 369 36.76 51.59 -11.21
C ALA A 369 36.76 52.96 -11.85
N GLY A 370 37.01 54.00 -11.04
CA GLY A 370 37.14 55.35 -11.54
C GLY A 370 38.25 55.39 -12.58
N GLU A 371 37.91 55.93 -13.73
CA GLU A 371 38.86 56.38 -14.73
C GLU A 371 39.86 57.36 -14.05
N ALA A 372 41.10 56.97 -13.90
CA ALA A 372 42.19 57.87 -13.59
C ALA A 372 42.76 58.36 -14.92
N GLY A 373 42.68 59.66 -15.16
CA GLY A 373 43.22 60.35 -16.29
C GLY A 373 44.73 60.34 -16.39
#